data_73868a0bcd110a5b9800b680980a9d1f
#
_entry.id   73868a0bcd110a5b9800b680980a9d1f
#
_cell.length_a   1.000
_cell.length_b   1.000
_cell.length_c   1.000
_cell.angle_alpha   90.00
_cell.angle_beta   90.00
_cell.angle_gamma   90.00
#
_symmetry.space_group_name_H-M   'P 1'
#
loop_
_entity.id
_entity.type
_entity.pdbx_description
1 polymer ?
#
loop_
_entity_poly.entity_id
_entity_poly.type
_entity_poly.pdbx_seq_one_letter_code
_entity_poly.pdbx_strand_id
1 'polypeptide(L)'
;MILPDFSQAKVLIVGDLMLDRYWSGGTGRISPEAPVPVVNVSGSEDRPGGAANVAVNVATLGAKVTLLGMCGHDENARILKEKLSSFDINCEFFEVPERDTITKLRVMSRNQQLLRLDFEKSFADVDKSALLTTFNQALDDVDIVILSDYAKGCLSDPQSLIRAAKQKGKKVIVDPKGSDFEKYANATLITPNVAELYAVVGEQDNEQSLVASAQSLKASLSLDGLLLTRSED
;
A
#
# COMPACT_ATOMS: atom_id res chain seq x y z
N MET A 1 -6.26 -16.79 -21.46
CA MET A 1 -6.85 -15.48 -21.12
C MET A 1 -6.03 -14.41 -21.81
N ILE A 2 -6.64 -13.52 -22.61
CA ILE A 2 -5.92 -12.39 -23.23
C ILE A 2 -6.09 -11.24 -22.25
N LEU A 3 -4.96 -10.75 -21.69
CA LEU A 3 -4.99 -9.55 -20.84
C LEU A 3 -5.29 -8.33 -21.73
N PRO A 4 -6.08 -7.35 -21.23
CA PRO A 4 -6.23 -6.07 -21.89
C PRO A 4 -4.87 -5.35 -22.04
N ASP A 5 -4.74 -4.51 -23.05
CA ASP A 5 -3.60 -3.61 -23.19
C ASP A 5 -3.80 -2.38 -22.29
N PHE A 6 -2.92 -2.21 -21.32
CA PHE A 6 -2.94 -1.06 -20.39
C PHE A 6 -1.95 0.05 -20.77
N SER A 7 -1.26 -0.05 -21.91
CA SER A 7 -0.19 0.88 -22.30
C SER A 7 -0.62 2.35 -22.41
N GLN A 8 -1.92 2.60 -22.61
CA GLN A 8 -2.48 3.95 -22.65
C GLN A 8 -3.04 4.42 -21.31
N ALA A 9 -3.22 3.51 -20.35
CA ALA A 9 -3.78 3.86 -19.04
C ALA A 9 -2.78 4.68 -18.21
N LYS A 10 -3.28 5.75 -17.61
CA LYS A 10 -2.52 6.62 -16.70
C LYS A 10 -3.11 6.49 -15.30
N VAL A 11 -2.32 5.97 -14.39
CA VAL A 11 -2.74 5.62 -13.03
C VAL A 11 -2.03 6.50 -12.01
N LEU A 12 -2.80 7.19 -11.17
CA LEU A 12 -2.28 7.91 -10.00
C LEU A 12 -2.46 7.03 -8.77
N ILE A 13 -1.36 6.70 -8.12
CA ILE A 13 -1.36 5.91 -6.89
C ILE A 13 -0.96 6.81 -5.73
N VAL A 14 -1.75 6.82 -4.67
CA VAL A 14 -1.45 7.54 -3.43
C VAL A 14 -1.52 6.56 -2.27
N GLY A 15 -0.53 6.56 -1.38
CA GLY A 15 -0.58 5.67 -0.23
C GLY A 15 0.67 5.61 0.61
N ASP A 16 0.65 4.66 1.52
CA ASP A 16 1.75 4.45 2.46
C ASP A 16 2.92 3.76 1.76
N LEU A 17 4.03 4.49 1.63
CA LEU A 17 5.28 3.98 1.08
C LEU A 17 6.03 3.19 2.13
N MET A 18 6.63 2.07 1.72
CA MET A 18 7.51 1.30 2.60
C MET A 18 8.58 0.54 1.81
N LEU A 19 9.66 0.21 2.50
CA LEU A 19 10.73 -0.63 2.00
C LEU A 19 10.68 -1.99 2.69
N ASP A 20 10.55 -3.06 1.92
CA ASP A 20 10.68 -4.42 2.40
C ASP A 20 12.13 -4.86 2.21
N ARG A 21 12.86 -5.03 3.32
CA ARG A 21 14.26 -5.45 3.33
C ARG A 21 14.38 -6.89 3.80
N TYR A 22 15.18 -7.67 3.11
CA TYR A 22 15.46 -9.07 3.43
C TYR A 22 16.94 -9.26 3.69
N TRP A 23 17.29 -9.65 4.90
CA TRP A 23 18.63 -10.16 5.20
C TRP A 23 18.59 -11.68 5.23
N SER A 24 19.39 -12.31 4.39
CA SER A 24 19.47 -13.77 4.29
C SER A 24 20.83 -14.27 4.73
N GLY A 25 20.84 -15.41 5.46
CA GLY A 25 22.08 -16.01 5.91
C GLY A 25 21.91 -17.36 6.61
N GLY A 26 23.00 -18.00 6.90
CA GLY A 26 23.02 -19.27 7.62
C GLY A 26 22.90 -19.09 9.14
N THR A 27 22.20 -20.02 9.80
CA THR A 27 22.17 -20.15 11.26
C THR A 27 22.95 -21.40 11.64
N GLY A 28 24.19 -21.25 12.07
CA GLY A 28 25.09 -22.37 12.40
C GLY A 28 25.44 -22.50 13.88
N ARG A 29 25.07 -21.53 14.70
CA ARG A 29 25.42 -21.51 16.14
C ARG A 29 24.41 -20.75 16.97
N ILE A 30 24.38 -21.03 18.25
CA ILE A 30 23.69 -20.23 19.28
C ILE A 30 24.66 -19.17 19.80
N SER A 31 24.12 -17.99 20.11
CA SER A 31 24.93 -16.91 20.74
C SER A 31 25.46 -17.34 22.11
N PRO A 32 26.71 -16.99 22.45
CA PRO A 32 27.21 -17.16 23.81
C PRO A 32 26.59 -16.18 24.81
N GLU A 33 25.97 -15.11 24.35
CA GLU A 33 25.42 -14.03 25.19
C GLU A 33 23.94 -14.28 25.57
N ALA A 34 23.20 -15.08 24.77
CA ALA A 34 21.79 -15.38 25.00
C ALA A 34 21.39 -16.64 24.21
N PRO A 35 20.31 -17.36 24.59
CA PRO A 35 19.86 -18.57 23.91
C PRO A 35 19.12 -18.25 22.60
N VAL A 36 19.76 -17.49 21.71
CA VAL A 36 19.23 -17.06 20.42
C VAL A 36 20.15 -17.51 19.28
N PRO A 37 19.61 -17.83 18.08
CA PRO A 37 20.44 -18.19 16.94
C PRO A 37 21.23 -16.97 16.43
N VAL A 38 22.47 -17.22 15.98
CA VAL A 38 23.26 -16.23 15.26
C VAL A 38 23.05 -16.42 13.78
N VAL A 39 22.54 -15.38 13.10
CA VAL A 39 22.42 -15.36 11.64
C VAL A 39 23.67 -14.71 11.06
N ASN A 40 24.42 -15.46 10.26
CA ASN A 40 25.55 -14.91 9.51
C ASN A 40 25.02 -14.38 8.16
N VAL A 41 24.77 -13.07 8.11
CA VAL A 41 24.16 -12.43 6.93
C VAL A 41 25.13 -12.50 5.75
N SER A 42 24.70 -13.11 4.66
CA SER A 42 25.44 -13.25 3.40
C SER A 42 24.77 -12.55 2.22
N GLY A 43 23.51 -12.11 2.36
CA GLY A 43 22.78 -11.41 1.33
C GLY A 43 21.83 -10.38 1.90
N SER A 44 21.62 -9.31 1.14
CA SER A 44 20.63 -8.27 1.41
C SER A 44 19.85 -7.96 0.13
N GLU A 45 18.53 -7.91 0.23
CA GLU A 45 17.63 -7.59 -0.88
C GLU A 45 16.60 -6.57 -0.42
N ASP A 46 16.41 -5.52 -1.21
CA ASP A 46 15.41 -4.48 -0.97
C ASP A 46 14.33 -4.54 -2.05
N ARG A 47 13.06 -4.49 -1.62
CA ARG A 47 11.87 -4.50 -2.49
C ARG A 47 10.94 -3.34 -2.16
N PRO A 48 10.30 -2.72 -3.16
CA PRO A 48 9.19 -1.79 -2.92
C PRO A 48 8.04 -2.49 -2.20
N GLY A 49 7.55 -1.89 -1.10
CA GLY A 49 6.42 -2.38 -0.31
C GLY A 49 5.27 -1.37 -0.24
N GLY A 50 4.10 -1.79 0.25
CA GLY A 50 2.92 -0.93 0.34
C GLY A 50 2.50 -0.36 -1.00
N ALA A 51 2.18 0.93 -1.05
CA ALA A 51 1.77 1.62 -2.28
C ALA A 51 2.84 1.55 -3.38
N ALA A 52 4.13 1.44 -3.03
CA ALA A 52 5.21 1.28 -4.00
C ALA A 52 5.16 -0.10 -4.70
N ASN A 53 4.76 -1.16 -3.98
CA ASN A 53 4.53 -2.47 -4.60
C ASN A 53 3.32 -2.45 -5.55
N VAL A 54 2.24 -1.75 -5.18
CA VAL A 54 1.09 -1.55 -6.08
C VAL A 54 1.53 -0.84 -7.36
N ALA A 55 2.37 0.20 -7.24
CA ALA A 55 2.90 0.93 -8.38
C ALA A 55 3.72 0.04 -9.32
N VAL A 56 4.60 -0.81 -8.78
CA VAL A 56 5.37 -1.79 -9.57
C VAL A 56 4.46 -2.76 -10.31
N ASN A 57 3.43 -3.30 -9.64
CA ASN A 57 2.49 -4.23 -10.27
C ASN A 57 1.73 -3.56 -11.42
N VAL A 58 1.24 -2.34 -11.23
CA VAL A 58 0.50 -1.58 -12.26
C VAL A 58 1.41 -1.22 -13.44
N ALA A 59 2.64 -0.77 -13.17
CA ALA A 59 3.63 -0.48 -14.22
C ALA A 59 4.03 -1.74 -15.00
N THR A 60 4.16 -2.89 -14.33
CA THR A 60 4.48 -4.18 -14.97
C THR A 60 3.35 -4.64 -15.92
N LEU A 61 2.10 -4.25 -15.65
CA LEU A 61 0.97 -4.46 -16.58
C LEU A 61 1.00 -3.52 -17.80
N GLY A 62 1.95 -2.57 -17.84
CA GLY A 62 2.17 -1.66 -18.97
C GLY A 62 1.57 -0.26 -18.80
N ALA A 63 0.88 0.04 -17.69
CA ALA A 63 0.30 1.35 -17.46
C ALA A 63 1.37 2.40 -17.07
N LYS A 64 1.08 3.67 -17.38
CA LYS A 64 1.87 4.81 -16.92
C LYS A 64 1.48 5.15 -15.49
N VAL A 65 2.45 5.15 -14.58
CA VAL A 65 2.20 5.29 -13.15
C VAL A 65 2.85 6.56 -12.60
N THR A 66 2.05 7.34 -11.86
CA THR A 66 2.54 8.35 -10.93
C THR A 66 2.24 7.90 -9.52
N LEU A 67 3.27 7.86 -8.66
CA LEU A 67 3.17 7.44 -7.27
C LEU A 67 3.43 8.61 -6.33
N LEU A 68 2.43 8.96 -5.53
CA LEU A 68 2.49 9.94 -4.46
C LEU A 68 2.53 9.24 -3.10
N GLY A 69 3.38 9.71 -2.21
CA GLY A 69 3.41 9.19 -0.84
C GLY A 69 4.42 9.94 0.02
N MET A 70 4.42 9.61 1.30
CA MET A 70 5.32 10.23 2.28
C MET A 70 6.42 9.25 2.69
N CYS A 71 7.63 9.75 2.87
CA CYS A 71 8.79 8.98 3.34
C CYS A 71 9.69 9.83 4.24
N GLY A 72 10.69 9.23 4.85
CA GLY A 72 11.75 9.96 5.52
C GLY A 72 12.71 10.64 4.54
N HIS A 73 13.53 11.54 5.06
CA HIS A 73 14.67 12.09 4.31
C HIS A 73 15.91 11.23 4.63
N ASP A 74 15.94 9.99 4.13
CA ASP A 74 16.91 8.98 4.50
C ASP A 74 17.38 8.09 3.34
N GLU A 75 18.34 7.23 3.64
CA GLU A 75 18.89 6.26 2.68
C GLU A 75 17.82 5.30 2.14
N ASN A 76 16.83 4.91 2.97
CA ASN A 76 15.78 3.99 2.55
C ASN A 76 14.84 4.62 1.54
N ALA A 77 14.54 5.93 1.66
CA ALA A 77 13.80 6.67 0.65
C ALA A 77 14.56 6.72 -0.70
N ARG A 78 15.88 6.94 -0.64
CA ARG A 78 16.74 6.95 -1.85
C ARG A 78 16.73 5.58 -2.54
N ILE A 79 16.91 4.51 -1.78
CA ILE A 79 16.86 3.14 -2.28
C ILE A 79 15.50 2.83 -2.92
N LEU A 80 14.41 3.23 -2.27
CA LEU A 80 13.05 3.02 -2.78
C LEU A 80 12.85 3.73 -4.13
N LYS A 81 13.26 5.00 -4.26
CA LYS A 81 13.21 5.75 -5.52
C LYS A 81 14.05 5.08 -6.62
N GLU A 82 15.26 4.64 -6.29
CA GLU A 82 16.15 3.95 -7.23
C GLU A 82 15.53 2.64 -7.74
N LYS A 83 14.90 1.85 -6.86
CA LYS A 83 14.18 0.64 -7.26
C LYS A 83 13.01 0.93 -8.19
N LEU A 84 12.24 1.96 -7.92
CA LEU A 84 11.07 2.34 -8.71
C LEU A 84 11.45 2.94 -10.08
N SER A 85 12.59 3.59 -10.18
CA SER A 85 13.06 4.16 -11.46
C SER A 85 13.27 3.10 -12.55
N SER A 86 13.56 1.85 -12.17
CA SER A 86 13.70 0.74 -13.12
C SER A 86 12.38 0.31 -13.78
N PHE A 87 11.23 0.78 -13.27
CA PHE A 87 9.89 0.49 -13.78
C PHE A 87 9.23 1.69 -14.48
N ASP A 88 9.98 2.77 -14.74
CA ASP A 88 9.47 4.01 -15.35
C ASP A 88 8.28 4.64 -14.57
N ILE A 89 8.34 4.56 -13.23
CA ILE A 89 7.35 5.13 -12.32
C ILE A 89 7.75 6.57 -11.98
N ASN A 90 6.84 7.53 -12.23
CA ASN A 90 7.03 8.91 -11.76
C ASN A 90 6.78 8.99 -10.25
N CYS A 91 7.83 9.27 -9.46
CA CYS A 91 7.79 9.28 -8.00
C CYS A 91 7.73 10.72 -7.47
N GLU A 92 6.58 11.08 -6.89
CA GLU A 92 6.34 12.36 -6.20
C GLU A 92 6.33 12.10 -4.68
N PHE A 93 7.52 11.97 -4.07
CA PHE A 93 7.67 11.67 -2.66
C PHE A 93 7.83 12.93 -1.83
N PHE A 94 7.04 13.01 -0.75
CA PHE A 94 7.10 14.08 0.23
C PHE A 94 7.99 13.61 1.39
N GLU A 95 9.22 14.10 1.40
CA GLU A 95 10.23 13.75 2.39
C GLU A 95 10.02 14.53 3.68
N VAL A 96 9.97 13.84 4.81
CA VAL A 96 9.76 14.40 6.15
C VAL A 96 11.02 14.16 6.98
N PRO A 97 11.80 15.22 7.27
CA PRO A 97 13.11 15.08 7.94
C PRO A 97 13.06 14.43 9.33
N GLU A 98 11.94 14.58 10.05
CA GLU A 98 11.76 14.06 11.41
C GLU A 98 11.19 12.65 11.45
N ARG A 99 11.10 11.98 10.30
CA ARG A 99 10.58 10.61 10.14
C ARG A 99 11.58 9.76 9.41
N ASP A 100 11.55 8.46 9.74
CA ASP A 100 12.23 7.44 8.96
C ASP A 100 11.27 6.89 7.90
N THR A 101 11.81 6.49 6.75
CA THR A 101 11.06 5.72 5.76
C THR A 101 10.67 4.38 6.37
N ILE A 102 9.37 4.07 6.34
CA ILE A 102 8.85 2.82 6.88
C ILE A 102 9.59 1.65 6.25
N THR A 103 10.21 0.84 7.08
CA THR A 103 11.02 -0.29 6.65
C THR A 103 10.64 -1.55 7.41
N LYS A 104 10.37 -2.61 6.67
CA LYS A 104 10.10 -3.95 7.22
C LYS A 104 11.27 -4.86 6.91
N LEU A 105 12.16 -5.04 7.90
CA LEU A 105 13.32 -5.90 7.78
C LEU A 105 12.97 -7.33 8.19
N ARG A 106 13.12 -8.27 7.26
CA ARG A 106 12.94 -9.70 7.49
C ARG A 106 14.28 -10.41 7.52
N VAL A 107 14.54 -11.12 8.59
CA VAL A 107 15.74 -11.95 8.75
C VAL A 107 15.38 -13.38 8.36
N MET A 108 16.05 -13.86 7.30
CA MET A 108 15.76 -15.15 6.65
C MET A 108 16.91 -16.13 6.86
N SER A 109 16.59 -17.39 7.12
CA SER A 109 17.56 -18.48 7.04
C SER A 109 16.93 -19.69 6.34
N ARG A 110 17.60 -20.25 5.33
CA ARG A 110 17.12 -21.43 4.58
C ARG A 110 15.65 -21.31 4.13
N ASN A 111 15.26 -20.18 3.57
CA ASN A 111 13.91 -19.86 3.12
C ASN A 111 12.85 -19.73 4.25
N GLN A 112 13.27 -19.72 5.52
CA GLN A 112 12.39 -19.50 6.65
C GLN A 112 12.62 -18.11 7.23
N GLN A 113 11.54 -17.37 7.50
CA GLN A 113 11.62 -16.11 8.23
C GLN A 113 11.80 -16.41 9.74
N LEU A 114 12.89 -15.91 10.31
CA LEU A 114 13.20 -16.06 11.72
C LEU A 114 12.64 -14.90 12.54
N LEU A 115 12.71 -13.70 12.00
CA LEU A 115 12.36 -12.47 12.69
C LEU A 115 11.92 -11.41 11.66
N ARG A 116 11.02 -10.51 12.09
CA ARG A 116 10.74 -9.25 11.38
C ARG A 116 10.94 -8.09 12.34
N LEU A 117 11.65 -7.06 11.88
CA LEU A 117 11.80 -5.79 12.57
C LEU A 117 11.08 -4.72 11.77
N ASP A 118 10.14 -4.03 12.41
CA ASP A 118 9.38 -2.96 11.78
C ASP A 118 9.91 -1.62 12.28
N PHE A 119 10.55 -0.85 11.38
CA PHE A 119 10.97 0.53 11.62
C PHE A 119 9.86 1.42 11.06
N GLU A 120 8.99 1.89 11.94
CA GLU A 120 7.83 2.66 11.51
C GLU A 120 7.41 3.71 12.55
N LYS A 121 7.15 4.90 12.05
CA LYS A 121 6.51 5.98 12.77
C LYS A 121 5.45 6.57 11.87
N SER A 122 4.24 6.74 12.40
CA SER A 122 3.09 7.22 11.61
C SER A 122 3.33 8.62 11.05
N PHE A 123 2.80 8.87 9.85
CA PHE A 123 2.75 10.18 9.19
C PHE A 123 1.40 10.89 9.44
N ALA A 124 0.55 10.40 10.35
CA ALA A 124 -0.80 10.93 10.54
C ALA A 124 -0.81 12.40 10.99
N ASP A 125 0.16 12.80 11.81
CA ASP A 125 0.35 14.14 12.34
C ASP A 125 1.13 15.10 11.43
N VAL A 126 1.61 14.61 10.28
CA VAL A 126 2.37 15.42 9.32
C VAL A 126 1.40 16.21 8.43
N ASP A 127 1.76 17.46 8.10
CA ASP A 127 1.02 18.27 7.14
C ASP A 127 1.04 17.66 5.74
N LYS A 128 -0.14 17.57 5.12
CA LYS A 128 -0.35 16.95 3.80
C LYS A 128 -0.74 17.96 2.71
N SER A 129 -0.64 19.24 3.00
CA SER A 129 -1.04 20.31 2.07
C SER A 129 -0.29 20.23 0.74
N ALA A 130 1.02 19.96 0.77
CA ALA A 130 1.82 19.77 -0.43
C ALA A 130 1.39 18.53 -1.22
N LEU A 131 1.15 17.39 -0.55
CA LEU A 131 0.65 16.17 -1.18
C LEU A 131 -0.71 16.41 -1.84
N LEU A 132 -1.65 17.07 -1.15
CA LEU A 132 -2.97 17.41 -1.69
C LEU A 132 -2.88 18.34 -2.90
N THR A 133 -1.95 19.30 -2.88
CA THR A 133 -1.70 20.20 -4.01
C THR A 133 -1.23 19.42 -5.23
N THR A 134 -0.20 18.58 -5.08
CA THR A 134 0.32 17.74 -6.17
C THR A 134 -0.73 16.74 -6.66
N PHE A 135 -1.49 16.13 -5.75
CA PHE A 135 -2.60 15.26 -6.12
C PHE A 135 -3.61 15.96 -7.03
N ASN A 136 -4.08 17.16 -6.64
CA ASN A 136 -5.06 17.92 -7.42
C ASN A 136 -4.53 18.32 -8.82
N GLN A 137 -3.25 18.62 -8.93
CA GLN A 137 -2.59 18.92 -10.22
C GLN A 137 -2.53 17.66 -11.09
N ALA A 138 -2.17 16.52 -10.51
CA ALA A 138 -2.04 15.27 -11.25
C ALA A 138 -3.39 14.73 -11.78
N LEU A 139 -4.52 15.06 -11.14
CA LEU A 139 -5.84 14.56 -11.52
C LEU A 139 -6.24 14.88 -12.96
N ASP A 140 -5.74 15.96 -13.56
CA ASP A 140 -6.10 16.35 -14.93
C ASP A 140 -5.52 15.38 -15.97
N ASP A 141 -4.39 14.77 -15.68
CA ASP A 141 -3.62 13.94 -16.61
C ASP A 141 -3.78 12.42 -16.40
N VAL A 142 -4.62 11.97 -15.46
CA VAL A 142 -4.77 10.55 -15.14
C VAL A 142 -6.18 10.04 -15.44
N ASP A 143 -6.33 8.74 -15.63
CA ASP A 143 -7.61 8.09 -15.91
C ASP A 143 -8.27 7.57 -14.63
N ILE A 144 -7.46 7.12 -13.66
CA ILE A 144 -7.91 6.45 -12.45
C ILE A 144 -6.97 6.75 -11.28
N VAL A 145 -7.54 6.75 -10.08
CA VAL A 145 -6.81 6.89 -8.81
C VAL A 145 -6.87 5.57 -8.03
N ILE A 146 -5.73 5.16 -7.47
CA ILE A 146 -5.66 4.06 -6.50
C ILE A 146 -5.19 4.65 -5.16
N LEU A 147 -5.94 4.40 -4.09
CA LEU A 147 -5.55 4.72 -2.71
C LEU A 147 -5.14 3.42 -2.02
N SER A 148 -3.87 3.30 -1.64
CA SER A 148 -3.32 2.11 -0.98
C SER A 148 -3.02 2.43 0.48
N ASP A 149 -3.96 2.06 1.37
CA ASP A 149 -3.92 2.37 2.80
C ASP A 149 -3.34 1.19 3.59
N TYR A 150 -2.32 1.46 4.40
CA TYR A 150 -1.72 0.55 5.37
C TYR A 150 -1.80 1.10 6.79
N ALA A 151 -2.64 2.13 7.00
CA ALA A 151 -2.79 2.84 8.28
C ALA A 151 -1.46 3.41 8.82
N LYS A 152 -0.56 3.86 7.91
CA LYS A 152 0.70 4.50 8.29
C LYS A 152 0.63 6.03 8.23
N GLY A 153 -0.52 6.57 7.83
CA GLY A 153 -0.87 7.97 8.00
C GLY A 153 -0.74 8.84 6.75
N CYS A 154 -0.26 8.34 5.63
CA CYS A 154 -0.33 9.07 4.36
C CYS A 154 -1.80 9.35 4.00
N LEU A 155 -2.68 8.38 4.20
CA LEU A 155 -4.11 8.44 3.94
C LEU A 155 -4.92 8.67 5.23
N SER A 156 -4.54 9.63 6.07
CA SER A 156 -5.31 9.98 7.28
C SER A 156 -6.64 10.69 6.99
N ASP A 157 -6.76 11.34 5.82
CA ASP A 157 -8.02 11.90 5.29
C ASP A 157 -8.22 11.49 3.82
N PRO A 158 -8.59 10.21 3.54
CA PRO A 158 -8.81 9.77 2.19
C PRO A 158 -10.05 10.38 1.55
N GLN A 159 -11.02 10.88 2.35
CA GLN A 159 -12.23 11.54 1.86
C GLN A 159 -11.95 12.78 1.04
N SER A 160 -10.94 13.57 1.40
CA SER A 160 -10.53 14.75 0.62
C SER A 160 -10.05 14.35 -0.77
N LEU A 161 -9.28 13.26 -0.90
CA LEU A 161 -8.80 12.74 -2.17
C LEU A 161 -9.94 12.15 -3.01
N ILE A 162 -10.83 11.37 -2.39
CA ILE A 162 -11.99 10.76 -3.06
C ILE A 162 -12.90 11.85 -3.63
N ARG A 163 -13.23 12.87 -2.83
CA ARG A 163 -14.07 13.99 -3.29
C ARG A 163 -13.42 14.75 -4.46
N ALA A 164 -12.14 15.07 -4.35
CA ALA A 164 -11.44 15.79 -5.41
C ALA A 164 -11.39 14.99 -6.72
N ALA A 165 -11.08 13.69 -6.64
CA ALA A 165 -11.08 12.81 -7.80
C ALA A 165 -12.47 12.71 -8.45
N LYS A 166 -13.53 12.53 -7.65
CA LYS A 166 -14.91 12.46 -8.15
C LYS A 166 -15.37 13.76 -8.79
N GLN A 167 -15.02 14.93 -8.25
CA GLN A 167 -15.32 16.23 -8.86
C GLN A 167 -14.71 16.38 -10.26
N LYS A 168 -13.58 15.72 -10.50
CA LYS A 168 -12.91 15.64 -11.81
C LYS A 168 -13.40 14.43 -12.65
N GLY A 169 -14.41 13.70 -12.20
CA GLY A 169 -14.95 12.53 -12.91
C GLY A 169 -14.05 11.31 -12.91
N LYS A 170 -13.03 11.26 -12.03
CA LYS A 170 -12.08 10.15 -11.96
C LYS A 170 -12.64 9.02 -11.08
N LYS A 171 -12.38 7.78 -11.48
CA LYS A 171 -12.68 6.59 -10.67
C LYS A 171 -11.63 6.45 -9.57
N VAL A 172 -12.06 5.98 -8.39
CA VAL A 172 -11.18 5.76 -7.24
C VAL A 172 -11.32 4.32 -6.78
N ILE A 173 -10.20 3.60 -6.79
CA ILE A 173 -10.08 2.27 -6.18
C ILE A 173 -9.36 2.44 -4.85
N VAL A 174 -9.82 1.77 -3.80
CA VAL A 174 -9.19 1.80 -2.48
C VAL A 174 -8.86 0.39 -2.03
N ASP A 175 -7.59 0.16 -1.70
CA ASP A 175 -7.14 -0.97 -0.90
C ASP A 175 -7.20 -0.53 0.56
N PRO A 176 -8.23 -0.98 1.33
CA PRO A 176 -8.56 -0.39 2.61
C PRO A 176 -7.76 -0.98 3.76
N LYS A 177 -7.66 -0.25 4.88
CA LYS A 177 -7.08 -0.72 6.14
C LYS A 177 -7.85 -0.26 7.36
N GLY A 178 -7.90 -1.14 8.38
CA GLY A 178 -8.59 -0.86 9.64
C GLY A 178 -10.03 -1.33 9.64
N SER A 179 -10.81 -0.86 10.61
CA SER A 179 -12.22 -1.22 10.81
C SER A 179 -13.20 -0.06 10.50
N ASP A 180 -12.67 1.14 10.24
CA ASP A 180 -13.47 2.30 9.83
C ASP A 180 -13.42 2.44 8.31
N PHE A 181 -14.44 1.91 7.63
CA PHE A 181 -14.57 2.04 6.17
C PHE A 181 -15.42 3.25 5.76
N GLU A 182 -16.06 3.96 6.68
CA GLU A 182 -16.78 5.22 6.44
C GLU A 182 -15.85 6.26 5.77
N LYS A 183 -14.56 6.23 6.14
CA LYS A 183 -13.53 7.09 5.54
C LYS A 183 -13.30 6.85 4.05
N TYR A 184 -13.82 5.75 3.48
CA TYR A 184 -13.73 5.44 2.03
C TYR A 184 -15.08 5.59 1.31
N ALA A 185 -16.10 6.12 1.97
CA ALA A 185 -17.41 6.30 1.37
C ALA A 185 -17.31 7.09 0.05
N ASN A 186 -18.19 6.74 -0.91
CA ASN A 186 -18.21 7.28 -2.26
C ASN A 186 -16.98 6.94 -3.15
N ALA A 187 -16.06 6.06 -2.73
CA ALA A 187 -15.11 5.49 -3.67
C ALA A 187 -15.83 4.69 -4.78
N THR A 188 -15.16 4.43 -5.91
CA THR A 188 -15.72 3.59 -6.97
C THR A 188 -15.69 2.13 -6.54
N LEU A 189 -14.55 1.67 -6.03
CA LEU A 189 -14.33 0.27 -5.65
C LEU A 189 -13.48 0.22 -4.39
N ILE A 190 -13.79 -0.70 -3.48
CA ILE A 190 -12.87 -1.10 -2.41
C ILE A 190 -12.50 -2.58 -2.57
N THR A 191 -11.28 -2.95 -2.11
CA THR A 191 -10.73 -4.30 -2.30
C THR A 191 -10.30 -4.96 -0.97
N PRO A 192 -11.19 -5.06 0.04
CA PRO A 192 -10.83 -5.65 1.32
C PRO A 192 -10.53 -7.14 1.18
N ASN A 193 -9.66 -7.66 2.05
CA ASN A 193 -9.58 -9.09 2.30
C ASN A 193 -10.66 -9.54 3.31
N VAL A 194 -10.80 -10.87 3.50
CA VAL A 194 -11.83 -11.42 4.40
C VAL A 194 -11.68 -10.89 5.82
N ALA A 195 -10.46 -10.83 6.35
CA ALA A 195 -10.23 -10.35 7.72
C ALA A 195 -10.57 -8.86 7.87
N GLU A 196 -10.29 -8.04 6.87
CA GLU A 196 -10.65 -6.62 6.85
C GLU A 196 -12.16 -6.42 6.74
N LEU A 197 -12.84 -7.21 5.91
CA LEU A 197 -14.30 -7.18 5.85
C LEU A 197 -14.92 -7.59 7.17
N TYR A 198 -14.45 -8.67 7.81
CA TYR A 198 -14.94 -9.13 9.10
C TYR A 198 -14.70 -8.12 10.24
N ALA A 199 -13.62 -7.35 10.18
CA ALA A 199 -13.38 -6.28 11.15
C ALA A 199 -14.44 -5.17 11.11
N VAL A 200 -15.17 -5.05 9.98
CA VAL A 200 -16.23 -4.03 9.78
C VAL A 200 -17.62 -4.61 10.03
N VAL A 201 -17.90 -5.80 9.45
CA VAL A 201 -19.27 -6.36 9.44
C VAL A 201 -19.45 -7.52 10.43
N GLY A 202 -18.39 -7.93 11.13
CA GLY A 202 -18.37 -9.14 11.96
C GLY A 202 -18.15 -10.41 11.14
N GLU A 203 -17.79 -11.50 11.82
CA GLU A 203 -17.66 -12.84 11.19
C GLU A 203 -19.02 -13.31 10.66
N GLN A 204 -18.98 -14.06 9.56
CA GLN A 204 -20.16 -14.56 8.88
C GLN A 204 -20.17 -16.10 8.89
N ASP A 205 -21.33 -16.70 9.16
CA ASP A 205 -21.48 -18.14 9.30
C ASP A 205 -21.38 -18.91 7.96
N ASN A 206 -21.66 -18.26 6.84
CA ASN A 206 -21.71 -18.89 5.53
C ASN A 206 -21.53 -17.86 4.39
N GLU A 207 -21.36 -18.35 3.16
CA GLU A 207 -21.17 -17.56 1.95
C GLU A 207 -22.34 -16.59 1.68
N GLN A 208 -23.58 -17.01 1.93
CA GLN A 208 -24.76 -16.16 1.66
C GLN A 208 -24.79 -14.96 2.60
N SER A 209 -24.50 -15.16 3.90
CA SER A 209 -24.41 -14.06 4.86
C SER A 209 -23.23 -13.14 4.57
N LEU A 210 -22.10 -13.69 4.14
CA LEU A 210 -20.94 -12.92 3.72
C LEU A 210 -21.25 -11.98 2.54
N VAL A 211 -21.89 -12.52 1.49
CA VAL A 211 -22.30 -11.74 0.31
C VAL A 211 -23.33 -10.68 0.69
N ALA A 212 -24.32 -11.02 1.55
CA ALA A 212 -25.32 -10.05 1.98
C ALA A 212 -24.70 -8.90 2.79
N SER A 213 -23.77 -9.21 3.69
CA SER A 213 -23.04 -8.20 4.49
C SER A 213 -22.17 -7.30 3.60
N ALA A 214 -21.46 -7.88 2.63
CA ALA A 214 -20.67 -7.11 1.66
C ALA A 214 -21.54 -6.19 0.78
N GLN A 215 -22.72 -6.66 0.36
CA GLN A 215 -23.68 -5.83 -0.41
C GLN A 215 -24.27 -4.71 0.44
N SER A 216 -24.59 -4.97 1.71
CA SER A 216 -25.07 -3.97 2.64
C SER A 216 -24.02 -2.88 2.89
N LEU A 217 -22.77 -3.29 3.10
CA LEU A 217 -21.64 -2.38 3.28
C LEU A 217 -21.39 -1.55 1.99
N LYS A 218 -21.41 -2.19 0.83
CA LYS A 218 -21.32 -1.50 -0.47
C LYS A 218 -22.39 -0.41 -0.60
N ALA A 219 -23.63 -0.71 -0.24
CA ALA A 219 -24.73 0.24 -0.32
C ALA A 219 -24.59 1.40 0.70
N SER A 220 -24.25 1.09 1.97
CA SER A 220 -24.07 2.12 3.01
C SER A 220 -22.97 3.11 2.67
N LEU A 221 -21.87 2.63 2.07
CA LEU A 221 -20.73 3.46 1.66
C LEU A 221 -20.92 4.10 0.27
N SER A 222 -22.05 3.87 -0.41
CA SER A 222 -22.31 4.40 -1.75
C SER A 222 -21.22 4.06 -2.77
N LEU A 223 -20.74 2.80 -2.76
CA LEU A 223 -19.72 2.30 -3.69
C LEU A 223 -20.36 1.75 -4.97
N ASP A 224 -19.66 1.81 -6.10
CA ASP A 224 -20.07 1.11 -7.32
C ASP A 224 -19.77 -0.39 -7.24
N GLY A 225 -18.70 -0.79 -6.52
CA GLY A 225 -18.27 -2.16 -6.32
C GLY A 225 -17.57 -2.41 -4.99
N LEU A 226 -17.58 -3.68 -4.57
CA LEU A 226 -16.75 -4.22 -3.52
C LEU A 226 -16.18 -5.54 -4.03
N LEU A 227 -14.86 -5.65 -4.10
CA LEU A 227 -14.14 -6.86 -4.50
C LEU A 227 -13.50 -7.50 -3.26
N LEU A 228 -14.09 -8.58 -2.79
CA LEU A 228 -13.53 -9.32 -1.67
C LEU A 228 -12.39 -10.24 -2.15
N THR A 229 -11.19 -10.05 -1.60
CA THR A 229 -10.05 -10.91 -1.89
C THR A 229 -9.98 -12.05 -0.86
N ARG A 230 -9.80 -13.29 -1.34
CA ARG A 230 -9.91 -14.51 -0.52
C ARG A 230 -8.61 -15.31 -0.46
N SER A 231 -7.46 -14.67 -0.58
CA SER A 231 -6.16 -15.33 -0.48
C SER A 231 -6.06 -16.59 -1.36
N GLU A 232 -6.05 -17.76 -0.76
CA GLU A 232 -5.85 -19.06 -1.44
C GLU A 232 -7.14 -19.87 -1.62
N ASP A 233 -8.31 -19.31 -1.34
CA ASP A 233 -9.61 -19.97 -1.50
C ASP A 233 -10.19 -19.76 -2.92
#